data_eb7017a188915fbd017becaad4b0e5f6
#
_entry.id   eb7017a188915fbd017becaad4b0e5f6
#
_cell.length_a   1.000
_cell.length_b   1.000
_cell.length_c   1.000
_cell.angle_alpha   90.00
_cell.angle_beta   90.00
_cell.angle_gamma   90.00
#
_symmetry.space_group_name_H-M   'P 1'
#
loop_
_entity.id
_entity.type
_entity.pdbx_description
1 polymer ?
#
loop_
_entity_poly.entity_id
_entity_poly.type
_entity_poly.pdbx_seq_one_letter_code
_entity_poly.pdbx_strand_id
1 'polypeptide(L)'
;MGVAAVGDGDGFAAGKTAAEEALKQLGGDASALLTLAFMGPEEEILRGIAAVAPGVPVVGGSASDHSPDGKFQQFANGHSYKNHFAIAAIGGPVGYAFTNGYRLTGKKATVTKATGRTLFELGGRRAMDVYTEWVARAESEIGGGALVSFSVQYPLLFHKDGITYSAHPVNSNPDGSMDFGAAMSPGMILELGEASVNGLIAEAGNAVYKAALGVGQPKGILLAHCGGRAIALGDRIREIPAELEHTVGNVPLIGYLAFGEQGCSVVGIPTHADLSLSALVLG
;
A
#
# COMPACT_ATOMS: atom_id res chain seq x y z
N MET A 1 -23.34 5.76 3.61
CA MET A 1 -22.25 4.78 3.44
C MET A 1 -22.85 3.44 3.03
N GLY A 2 -22.33 2.82 1.97
CA GLY A 2 -22.69 1.46 1.56
C GLY A 2 -21.51 0.53 1.81
N VAL A 3 -21.75 -0.70 2.27
CA VAL A 3 -20.68 -1.66 2.62
C VAL A 3 -20.99 -3.02 2.02
N ALA A 4 -20.04 -3.59 1.29
CA ALA A 4 -20.11 -4.94 0.72
C ALA A 4 -18.86 -5.76 1.06
N ALA A 5 -19.00 -7.09 1.09
CA ALA A 5 -17.90 -8.03 1.20
C ALA A 5 -18.11 -9.18 0.23
N VAL A 6 -17.09 -9.52 -0.54
CA VAL A 6 -17.11 -10.58 -1.57
C VAL A 6 -15.96 -11.54 -1.32
N GLY A 7 -16.19 -12.84 -1.48
CA GLY A 7 -15.19 -13.89 -1.25
C GLY A 7 -14.06 -13.88 -2.28
N ASP A 8 -13.03 -14.65 -1.96
CA ASP A 8 -11.89 -14.91 -2.85
C ASP A 8 -12.31 -15.59 -4.16
N GLY A 9 -11.46 -15.52 -5.15
CA GLY A 9 -11.68 -16.04 -6.49
C GLY A 9 -11.00 -15.13 -7.50
N ASP A 10 -11.73 -14.79 -8.57
CA ASP A 10 -11.26 -13.78 -9.53
C ASP A 10 -11.24 -12.40 -8.88
N GLY A 11 -10.03 -11.86 -8.63
CA GLY A 11 -9.86 -10.55 -8.00
C GLY A 11 -10.57 -9.42 -8.73
N PHE A 12 -10.57 -9.43 -10.07
CA PHE A 12 -11.30 -8.44 -10.86
C PHE A 12 -12.82 -8.52 -10.62
N ALA A 13 -13.38 -9.73 -10.65
CA ALA A 13 -14.80 -9.94 -10.40
C ALA A 13 -15.17 -9.56 -8.95
N ALA A 14 -14.33 -9.89 -7.98
CA ALA A 14 -14.55 -9.54 -6.57
C ALA A 14 -14.57 -8.01 -6.38
N GLY A 15 -13.58 -7.29 -6.91
CA GLY A 15 -13.51 -5.83 -6.85
C GLY A 15 -14.70 -5.14 -7.51
N LYS A 16 -15.07 -5.63 -8.70
CA LYS A 16 -16.23 -5.12 -9.45
C LYS A 16 -17.53 -5.30 -8.66
N THR A 17 -17.83 -6.53 -8.25
CA THR A 17 -19.09 -6.86 -7.56
C THR A 17 -19.21 -6.12 -6.23
N ALA A 18 -18.16 -6.09 -5.42
CA ALA A 18 -18.18 -5.39 -4.15
C ALA A 18 -18.40 -3.88 -4.32
N ALA A 19 -17.76 -3.27 -5.33
CA ALA A 19 -17.95 -1.85 -5.63
C ALA A 19 -19.40 -1.57 -6.09
N GLU A 20 -19.94 -2.37 -7.01
CA GLU A 20 -21.35 -2.25 -7.46
C GLU A 20 -22.33 -2.32 -6.29
N GLU A 21 -22.17 -3.29 -5.40
CA GLU A 21 -23.04 -3.46 -4.23
C GLU A 21 -22.94 -2.31 -3.23
N ALA A 22 -21.70 -1.86 -2.91
CA ALA A 22 -21.48 -0.75 -1.99
C ALA A 22 -22.03 0.58 -2.54
N LEU A 23 -21.83 0.85 -3.83
CA LEU A 23 -22.37 2.04 -4.51
C LEU A 23 -23.90 2.01 -4.55
N LYS A 24 -24.52 0.85 -4.84
CA LYS A 24 -25.96 0.68 -4.81
C LYS A 24 -26.55 0.96 -3.42
N GLN A 25 -25.90 0.49 -2.35
CA GLN A 25 -26.31 0.76 -0.97
C GLN A 25 -26.12 2.23 -0.57
N LEU A 26 -25.11 2.89 -1.09
CA LEU A 26 -24.90 4.33 -0.85
C LEU A 26 -26.07 5.14 -1.44
N GLY A 27 -26.58 4.77 -2.60
CA GLY A 27 -27.73 5.41 -3.26
C GLY A 27 -27.46 6.83 -3.77
N GLY A 28 -26.21 7.22 -3.91
CA GLY A 28 -25.75 8.53 -4.39
C GLY A 28 -24.29 8.48 -4.83
N ASP A 29 -23.71 9.64 -5.12
CA ASP A 29 -22.32 9.74 -5.58
C ASP A 29 -21.34 9.38 -4.45
N ALA A 30 -20.41 8.49 -4.75
CA ALA A 30 -19.30 8.18 -3.85
C ALA A 30 -18.19 9.21 -4.00
N SER A 31 -17.70 9.72 -2.89
CA SER A 31 -16.52 10.60 -2.83
C SER A 31 -15.23 9.82 -2.61
N ALA A 32 -15.30 8.63 -2.02
CA ALA A 32 -14.20 7.68 -1.87
C ALA A 32 -14.72 6.25 -1.66
N LEU A 33 -13.84 5.29 -1.94
CA LEU A 33 -14.01 3.87 -1.63
C LEU A 33 -12.93 3.45 -0.63
N LEU A 34 -13.34 3.06 0.57
CA LEU A 34 -12.45 2.47 1.57
C LEU A 34 -12.38 0.97 1.36
N THR A 35 -11.17 0.43 1.27
CA THR A 35 -10.92 -1.00 0.98
C THR A 35 -10.23 -1.71 2.14
N LEU A 36 -10.66 -2.94 2.40
CA LEU A 36 -9.95 -3.93 3.19
C LEU A 36 -9.77 -5.16 2.31
N ALA A 37 -8.61 -5.31 1.71
CA ALA A 37 -8.30 -6.39 0.78
C ALA A 37 -7.74 -7.63 1.49
N PHE A 38 -7.63 -8.72 0.75
CA PHE A 38 -6.76 -9.85 1.10
C PHE A 38 -5.55 -9.84 0.19
N MET A 39 -4.46 -10.43 0.65
CA MET A 39 -3.19 -10.43 -0.08
C MET A 39 -3.26 -11.32 -1.33
N GLY A 40 -2.67 -10.83 -2.41
CA GLY A 40 -2.45 -11.58 -3.65
C GLY A 40 -3.00 -10.89 -4.90
N PRO A 41 -4.33 -10.68 -5.04
CA PRO A 41 -4.92 -10.13 -6.26
C PRO A 41 -5.26 -8.63 -6.17
N GLU A 42 -4.54 -7.85 -5.37
CA GLU A 42 -4.89 -6.46 -5.10
C GLU A 42 -4.98 -5.61 -6.37
N GLU A 43 -4.06 -5.80 -7.30
CA GLU A 43 -4.08 -5.07 -8.58
C GLU A 43 -5.32 -5.42 -9.41
N GLU A 44 -5.74 -6.70 -9.41
CA GLU A 44 -6.95 -7.15 -10.09
C GLU A 44 -8.22 -6.59 -9.43
N ILE A 45 -8.27 -6.59 -8.09
CA ILE A 45 -9.35 -5.99 -7.32
C ILE A 45 -9.49 -4.50 -7.68
N LEU A 46 -8.39 -3.76 -7.70
CA LEU A 46 -8.40 -2.33 -8.04
C LEU A 46 -8.86 -2.08 -9.48
N ARG A 47 -8.49 -2.95 -10.43
CA ARG A 47 -8.99 -2.89 -11.81
C ARG A 47 -10.51 -3.13 -11.85
N GLY A 48 -11.02 -4.09 -11.08
CA GLY A 48 -12.45 -4.34 -10.96
C GLY A 48 -13.21 -3.14 -10.42
N ILE A 49 -12.69 -2.49 -9.37
CA ILE A 49 -13.25 -1.25 -8.82
C ILE A 49 -13.27 -0.14 -9.87
N ALA A 50 -12.14 0.09 -10.55
CA ALA A 50 -12.01 1.15 -11.55
C ALA A 50 -12.97 0.97 -12.75
N ALA A 51 -13.37 -0.27 -13.05
CA ALA A 51 -14.31 -0.56 -14.13
C ALA A 51 -15.73 -0.07 -13.83
N VAL A 52 -16.13 0.07 -12.57
CA VAL A 52 -17.47 0.50 -12.16
C VAL A 52 -17.51 1.85 -11.45
N ALA A 53 -16.38 2.27 -10.90
CA ALA A 53 -16.24 3.55 -10.21
C ALA A 53 -15.04 4.36 -10.76
N PRO A 54 -15.01 4.65 -12.09
CA PRO A 54 -13.90 5.39 -12.66
C PRO A 54 -13.83 6.80 -12.05
N GLY A 55 -12.62 7.20 -11.63
CA GLY A 55 -12.39 8.52 -11.04
C GLY A 55 -12.73 8.64 -9.55
N VAL A 56 -13.34 7.62 -8.93
CA VAL A 56 -13.55 7.61 -7.48
C VAL A 56 -12.27 7.16 -6.77
N PRO A 57 -11.72 7.96 -5.84
CA PRO A 57 -10.50 7.60 -5.14
C PRO A 57 -10.70 6.36 -4.26
N VAL A 58 -9.68 5.51 -4.25
CA VAL A 58 -9.59 4.34 -3.37
C VAL A 58 -8.60 4.62 -2.26
N VAL A 59 -8.93 4.24 -1.05
CA VAL A 59 -8.08 4.35 0.15
C VAL A 59 -8.20 3.05 0.94
N GLY A 60 -7.10 2.51 1.44
CA GLY A 60 -7.17 1.32 2.27
C GLY A 60 -5.89 0.50 2.31
N GLY A 61 -6.02 -0.77 2.62
CA GLY A 61 -4.91 -1.70 2.71
C GLY A 61 -5.35 -3.15 2.80
N SER A 62 -4.40 -4.05 2.59
CA SER A 62 -4.62 -5.48 2.74
C SER A 62 -4.52 -5.89 4.21
N ALA A 63 -5.40 -6.80 4.63
CA ALA A 63 -5.39 -7.31 5.99
C ALA A 63 -4.02 -7.90 6.35
N SER A 64 -3.57 -7.62 7.55
CA SER A 64 -2.30 -8.09 8.09
C SER A 64 -2.49 -8.83 9.41
N ASP A 65 -1.49 -9.62 9.79
CA ASP A 65 -1.37 -10.26 11.08
C ASP A 65 0.05 -10.01 11.63
N HIS A 66 0.32 -10.44 12.85
CA HIS A 66 1.67 -10.43 13.43
C HIS A 66 2.60 -11.48 12.82
N SER A 67 2.06 -12.41 12.00
CA SER A 67 2.82 -13.39 11.24
C SER A 67 2.26 -13.54 9.82
N PRO A 68 3.10 -13.81 8.80
CA PRO A 68 2.66 -13.95 7.41
C PRO A 68 2.07 -15.34 7.12
N ASP A 69 1.33 -15.94 8.03
CA ASP A 69 0.81 -17.30 7.93
C ASP A 69 -0.57 -17.40 7.24
N GLY A 70 -1.06 -16.30 6.70
CA GLY A 70 -2.30 -16.26 5.89
C GLY A 70 -3.59 -16.39 6.70
N LYS A 71 -3.56 -16.15 8.02
CA LYS A 71 -4.76 -16.21 8.88
C LYS A 71 -5.46 -14.85 9.01
N PHE A 72 -5.38 -14.05 7.97
CA PHE A 72 -5.96 -12.71 7.95
C PHE A 72 -7.49 -12.74 7.93
N GLN A 73 -8.10 -11.75 8.55
CA GLN A 73 -9.54 -11.57 8.54
C GLN A 73 -9.92 -10.15 8.16
N GLN A 74 -11.01 -10.03 7.44
CA GLN A 74 -11.68 -8.78 7.13
C GLN A 74 -12.99 -8.72 7.91
N PHE A 75 -13.44 -7.50 8.22
CA PHE A 75 -14.66 -7.27 8.96
C PHE A 75 -15.57 -6.34 8.17
N ALA A 76 -16.83 -6.74 8.01
CA ALA A 76 -17.86 -5.92 7.40
C ALA A 76 -19.22 -6.27 7.96
N ASN A 77 -20.08 -5.27 8.18
CA ASN A 77 -21.47 -5.46 8.61
C ASN A 77 -21.63 -6.35 9.85
N GLY A 78 -20.70 -6.29 10.81
CA GLY A 78 -20.73 -7.10 12.04
C GLY A 78 -20.28 -8.56 11.86
N HIS A 79 -19.79 -8.93 10.70
CA HIS A 79 -19.26 -10.26 10.39
C HIS A 79 -17.77 -10.24 10.16
N SER A 80 -17.09 -11.36 10.48
CA SER A 80 -15.70 -11.63 10.20
C SER A 80 -15.60 -12.60 9.01
N TYR A 81 -14.71 -12.31 8.10
CA TYR A 81 -14.51 -13.05 6.86
C TYR A 81 -13.03 -13.44 6.70
N LYS A 82 -12.79 -14.62 6.12
CA LYS A 82 -11.46 -15.04 5.66
C LYS A 82 -11.40 -14.95 4.15
N ASN A 83 -10.30 -14.45 3.62
CA ASN A 83 -10.08 -14.33 2.17
C ASN A 83 -11.24 -13.60 1.46
N HIS A 84 -11.72 -12.52 2.04
CA HIS A 84 -12.76 -11.69 1.45
C HIS A 84 -12.18 -10.31 1.15
N PHE A 85 -12.78 -9.66 0.18
CA PHE A 85 -12.58 -8.26 -0.09
C PHE A 85 -13.78 -7.49 0.45
N ALA A 86 -13.52 -6.56 1.35
CA ALA A 86 -14.53 -5.66 1.88
C ALA A 86 -14.31 -4.23 1.38
N ILE A 87 -15.39 -3.54 1.05
CA ILE A 87 -15.37 -2.17 0.56
C ILE A 87 -16.49 -1.35 1.21
N ALA A 88 -16.21 -0.09 1.51
CA ALA A 88 -17.19 0.88 1.93
C ALA A 88 -17.21 2.07 0.97
N ALA A 89 -18.36 2.33 0.35
CA ALA A 89 -18.58 3.54 -0.42
C ALA A 89 -18.98 4.70 0.51
N ILE A 90 -18.26 5.79 0.44
CA ILE A 90 -18.39 6.97 1.31
C ILE A 90 -18.83 8.14 0.48
N GLY A 91 -19.94 8.78 0.88
CA GLY A 91 -20.41 10.06 0.34
C GLY A 91 -20.07 11.21 1.28
N GLY A 92 -20.14 12.43 0.77
CA GLY A 92 -19.82 13.65 1.49
C GLY A 92 -18.39 14.13 1.28
N PRO A 93 -17.96 15.22 1.92
CA PRO A 93 -16.64 15.76 1.73
C PRO A 93 -15.56 14.81 2.26
N VAL A 94 -14.57 14.49 1.42
CA VAL A 94 -13.40 13.69 1.80
C VAL A 94 -12.14 14.27 1.20
N GLY A 95 -11.04 14.03 1.87
CA GLY A 95 -9.71 14.21 1.30
C GLY A 95 -8.91 12.93 1.46
N TYR A 96 -7.92 12.72 0.60
CA TYR A 96 -7.14 11.50 0.60
C TYR A 96 -5.68 11.78 0.23
N ALA A 97 -4.79 10.90 0.66
CA ALA A 97 -3.40 10.92 0.25
C ALA A 97 -2.83 9.49 0.23
N PHE A 98 -1.89 9.26 -0.68
CA PHE A 98 -1.15 8.02 -0.80
C PHE A 98 0.34 8.33 -0.96
N THR A 99 1.15 7.95 0.02
CA THR A 99 2.57 8.34 0.10
C THR A 99 3.42 7.23 0.71
N ASN A 100 4.75 7.35 0.65
CA ASN A 100 5.66 6.35 1.25
C ASN A 100 6.76 6.93 2.16
N GLY A 101 7.35 8.09 1.83
CA GLY A 101 8.37 8.78 2.64
C GLY A 101 9.79 8.22 2.50
N TYR A 102 10.07 7.39 1.51
CA TYR A 102 11.41 6.92 1.18
C TYR A 102 12.16 7.90 0.28
N ARG A 103 13.46 8.03 0.49
CA ARG A 103 14.35 8.86 -0.31
C ARG A 103 14.96 8.06 -1.44
N LEU A 104 14.96 8.61 -2.65
CA LEU A 104 15.66 8.05 -3.80
C LEU A 104 17.17 8.16 -3.63
N THR A 105 17.92 7.11 -3.95
CA THR A 105 19.40 7.07 -3.84
C THR A 105 20.13 7.39 -5.15
N GLY A 106 19.43 7.39 -6.28
CA GLY A 106 20.02 7.53 -7.61
C GLY A 106 20.47 6.20 -8.24
N LYS A 107 20.52 5.10 -7.49
CA LYS A 107 20.86 3.76 -8.00
C LYS A 107 19.63 3.14 -8.64
N LYS A 108 19.61 3.03 -9.96
CA LYS A 108 18.44 2.57 -10.71
C LYS A 108 18.79 1.68 -11.89
N ALA A 109 17.87 0.80 -12.26
CA ALA A 109 17.96 -0.03 -13.44
C ALA A 109 16.56 -0.43 -13.95
N THR A 110 16.51 -0.89 -15.20
CA THR A 110 15.27 -1.38 -15.83
C THR A 110 15.06 -2.85 -15.51
N VAL A 111 13.83 -3.21 -15.19
CA VAL A 111 13.38 -4.61 -15.10
C VAL A 111 13.45 -5.23 -16.49
N THR A 112 14.31 -6.21 -16.67
CA THR A 112 14.48 -6.93 -17.95
C THR A 112 13.74 -8.24 -17.98
N LYS A 113 13.48 -8.87 -16.80
CA LYS A 113 12.70 -10.10 -16.71
C LYS A 113 11.95 -10.17 -15.39
N ALA A 114 10.63 -10.29 -15.46
CA ALA A 114 9.75 -10.48 -14.32
C ALA A 114 8.49 -11.28 -14.72
N THR A 115 7.85 -11.91 -13.76
CA THR A 115 6.56 -12.59 -13.93
C THR A 115 5.76 -12.47 -12.64
N GLY A 116 4.56 -11.89 -12.71
CA GLY A 116 3.74 -11.64 -11.53
C GLY A 116 4.48 -10.78 -10.52
N ARG A 117 4.73 -11.30 -9.34
CA ARG A 117 5.45 -10.62 -8.26
C ARG A 117 6.91 -11.05 -8.11
N THR A 118 7.43 -11.82 -9.04
CA THR A 118 8.83 -12.28 -9.03
C THR A 118 9.66 -11.52 -10.06
N LEU A 119 10.71 -10.87 -9.57
CA LEU A 119 11.72 -10.17 -10.36
C LEU A 119 12.93 -11.08 -10.56
N PHE A 120 13.23 -11.45 -11.81
CA PHE A 120 14.38 -12.30 -12.16
C PHE A 120 15.62 -11.49 -12.51
N GLU A 121 15.44 -10.43 -13.32
CA GLU A 121 16.58 -9.67 -13.85
C GLU A 121 16.34 -8.16 -13.78
N LEU A 122 17.38 -7.45 -13.38
CA LEU A 122 17.44 -6.00 -13.32
C LEU A 122 18.67 -5.52 -14.11
N GLY A 123 18.43 -4.81 -15.21
CA GLY A 123 19.49 -4.39 -16.14
C GLY A 123 20.21 -5.55 -16.82
N GLY A 124 19.54 -6.66 -17.09
CA GLY A 124 20.15 -7.86 -17.71
C GLY A 124 21.01 -8.69 -16.75
N ARG A 125 20.99 -8.39 -15.46
CA ARG A 125 21.70 -9.13 -14.41
C ARG A 125 20.72 -9.76 -13.43
N ARG A 126 21.15 -10.80 -12.72
CA ARG A 126 20.39 -11.44 -11.64
C ARG A 126 19.93 -10.38 -10.62
N ALA A 127 18.64 -10.35 -10.28
CA ALA A 127 18.05 -9.28 -9.47
C ALA A 127 18.75 -9.12 -8.11
N MET A 128 19.03 -10.24 -7.43
CA MET A 128 19.70 -10.23 -6.12
C MET A 128 21.15 -9.73 -6.20
N ASP A 129 21.87 -9.98 -7.30
CA ASP A 129 23.23 -9.46 -7.48
C ASP A 129 23.25 -7.93 -7.57
N VAL A 130 22.30 -7.36 -8.30
CA VAL A 130 22.14 -5.91 -8.42
C VAL A 130 21.75 -5.29 -7.08
N TYR A 131 20.79 -5.91 -6.39
CA TYR A 131 20.32 -5.40 -5.11
C TYR A 131 21.41 -5.42 -4.04
N THR A 132 22.16 -6.54 -3.90
CA THR A 132 23.28 -6.67 -2.94
C THR A 132 24.39 -5.68 -3.21
N GLU A 133 24.74 -5.45 -4.48
CA GLU A 133 25.69 -4.40 -4.89
C GLU A 133 25.19 -3.01 -4.46
N TRP A 134 23.92 -2.72 -4.68
CA TRP A 134 23.35 -1.42 -4.34
C TRP A 134 23.33 -1.13 -2.84
N VAL A 135 23.01 -2.11 -2.03
CA VAL A 135 22.96 -1.96 -0.56
C VAL A 135 24.30 -2.24 0.12
N ALA A 136 25.33 -2.66 -0.63
CA ALA A 136 26.65 -3.02 -0.14
C ALA A 136 26.60 -4.07 0.99
N ARG A 137 25.82 -5.14 0.79
CA ARG A 137 25.68 -6.30 1.69
C ARG A 137 25.82 -7.59 0.90
N ALA A 138 26.37 -8.64 1.54
CA ALA A 138 26.43 -9.96 0.93
C ALA A 138 25.06 -10.64 0.94
N GLU A 139 24.78 -11.44 -0.10
CA GLU A 139 23.54 -12.21 -0.19
C GLU A 139 23.37 -13.16 1.02
N SER A 140 24.46 -13.72 1.53
CA SER A 140 24.44 -14.56 2.73
C SER A 140 23.96 -13.85 4.01
N GLU A 141 24.01 -12.53 4.04
CA GLU A 141 23.58 -11.71 5.18
C GLU A 141 22.10 -11.34 5.11
N ILE A 142 21.58 -11.13 3.89
CA ILE A 142 20.27 -10.50 3.68
C ILE A 142 19.31 -11.34 2.82
N GLY A 143 19.77 -12.49 2.32
CA GLY A 143 18.96 -13.33 1.40
C GLY A 143 17.92 -14.21 2.08
N GLY A 144 17.12 -14.87 1.28
CA GLY A 144 16.01 -15.71 1.74
C GLY A 144 15.00 -14.91 2.55
N GLY A 145 14.44 -15.52 3.58
CA GLY A 145 13.45 -14.88 4.46
C GLY A 145 13.97 -13.71 5.31
N ALA A 146 15.30 -13.49 5.39
CA ALA A 146 15.85 -12.31 6.06
C ALA A 146 15.61 -11.03 5.26
N LEU A 147 15.39 -11.15 3.94
CA LEU A 147 15.23 -10.02 3.04
C LEU A 147 14.05 -9.12 3.44
N VAL A 148 12.93 -9.70 3.85
CA VAL A 148 11.74 -8.94 4.25
C VAL A 148 12.01 -7.92 5.34
N SER A 149 12.80 -8.28 6.35
CA SER A 149 13.14 -7.37 7.47
C SER A 149 14.25 -6.39 7.13
N PHE A 150 15.16 -6.75 6.23
CA PHE A 150 16.23 -5.89 5.79
C PHE A 150 15.72 -4.82 4.79
N SER A 151 14.95 -5.22 3.82
CA SER A 151 14.50 -4.37 2.72
C SER A 151 13.49 -3.29 3.11
N VAL A 152 12.91 -3.35 4.32
CA VAL A 152 12.10 -2.23 4.83
C VAL A 152 12.91 -0.94 4.98
N GLN A 153 14.24 -1.02 5.11
CA GLN A 153 15.13 0.14 5.13
C GLN A 153 15.59 0.53 3.72
N TYR A 154 15.57 -0.41 2.78
CA TYR A 154 16.13 -0.28 1.43
C TYR A 154 15.16 -0.86 0.37
N PRO A 155 13.93 -0.34 0.26
CA PRO A 155 12.99 -0.82 -0.75
C PRO A 155 13.43 -0.45 -2.16
N LEU A 156 12.78 -1.05 -3.16
CA LEU A 156 12.85 -0.57 -4.53
C LEU A 156 11.66 0.37 -4.81
N LEU A 157 11.94 1.49 -5.43
CA LEU A 157 10.95 2.50 -5.77
C LEU A 157 10.73 2.50 -7.28
N PHE A 158 9.49 2.73 -7.71
CA PHE A 158 9.15 2.88 -9.12
C PHE A 158 8.29 4.13 -9.36
N HIS A 159 8.37 4.65 -10.58
CA HIS A 159 7.57 5.80 -10.99
C HIS A 159 6.45 5.36 -11.92
N LYS A 160 5.26 5.83 -11.63
CA LYS A 160 4.08 5.65 -12.46
C LYS A 160 3.27 6.94 -12.44
N ASP A 161 2.92 7.45 -13.61
CA ASP A 161 2.11 8.66 -13.77
C ASP A 161 2.65 9.90 -12.98
N GLY A 162 3.98 10.02 -12.90
CA GLY A 162 4.67 11.11 -12.19
C GLY A 162 4.74 10.95 -10.67
N ILE A 163 4.25 9.84 -10.14
CA ILE A 163 4.26 9.52 -8.70
C ILE A 163 5.27 8.42 -8.40
N THR A 164 5.93 8.53 -7.26
CA THR A 164 6.87 7.50 -6.76
C THR A 164 6.16 6.58 -5.80
N TYR A 165 6.16 5.30 -6.12
CA TYR A 165 5.63 4.21 -5.32
C TYR A 165 6.76 3.33 -4.79
N SER A 166 6.51 2.60 -3.73
CA SER A 166 7.44 1.62 -3.17
C SER A 166 6.99 0.19 -3.43
N ALA A 167 7.97 -0.65 -3.71
CA ALA A 167 7.84 -2.09 -3.85
C ALA A 167 8.77 -2.77 -2.85
N HIS A 168 8.23 -3.68 -2.05
CA HIS A 168 8.94 -4.34 -0.95
C HIS A 168 9.48 -5.70 -1.40
N PRO A 169 10.81 -5.88 -1.51
CA PRO A 169 11.39 -7.21 -1.65
C PRO A 169 11.12 -8.04 -0.39
N VAL A 170 10.37 -9.12 -0.49
CA VAL A 170 9.95 -9.92 0.67
C VAL A 170 10.72 -11.22 0.83
N ASN A 171 11.30 -11.72 -0.26
CA ASN A 171 12.08 -12.96 -0.25
C ASN A 171 13.08 -12.97 -1.41
N SER A 172 14.17 -13.72 -1.29
CA SER A 172 15.02 -14.09 -2.42
C SER A 172 15.08 -15.61 -2.58
N ASN A 173 15.05 -16.05 -3.82
CA ASN A 173 15.04 -17.45 -4.19
C ASN A 173 16.46 -17.96 -4.51
N PRO A 174 16.71 -19.28 -4.50
CA PRO A 174 18.04 -19.85 -4.78
C PRO A 174 18.61 -19.49 -6.16
N ASP A 175 17.76 -19.17 -7.13
CA ASP A 175 18.17 -18.70 -8.47
C ASP A 175 18.53 -17.19 -8.48
N GLY A 176 18.35 -16.50 -7.36
CA GLY A 176 18.61 -15.07 -7.16
C GLY A 176 17.52 -14.18 -7.71
N SER A 177 16.36 -14.73 -8.06
CA SER A 177 15.16 -13.93 -8.22
C SER A 177 14.67 -13.42 -6.86
N MET A 178 13.86 -12.36 -6.88
CA MET A 178 13.31 -11.73 -5.69
C MET A 178 11.80 -11.67 -5.80
N ASP A 179 11.10 -12.02 -4.70
CA ASP A 179 9.65 -11.88 -4.61
C ASP A 179 9.27 -10.55 -3.95
N PHE A 180 8.17 -9.97 -4.39
CA PHE A 180 7.67 -8.65 -3.96
C PHE A 180 6.23 -8.71 -3.46
N GLY A 181 5.85 -7.74 -2.67
CA GLY A 181 4.45 -7.52 -2.29
C GLY A 181 3.60 -6.97 -3.43
N ALA A 182 4.18 -6.27 -4.39
CA ALA A 182 3.52 -5.68 -5.55
C ALA A 182 3.96 -6.34 -6.87
N ALA A 183 3.14 -6.21 -7.92
CA ALA A 183 3.42 -6.79 -9.23
C ALA A 183 4.60 -6.12 -9.94
N MET A 184 5.45 -6.93 -10.59
CA MET A 184 6.60 -6.52 -11.37
C MET A 184 6.39 -6.77 -12.87
N SER A 185 6.82 -5.83 -13.70
CA SER A 185 6.69 -5.97 -15.15
C SER A 185 7.97 -5.54 -15.87
N PRO A 186 8.37 -6.25 -16.94
CA PRO A 186 9.45 -5.81 -17.80
C PRO A 186 9.24 -4.37 -18.30
N GLY A 187 10.31 -3.59 -18.35
CA GLY A 187 10.28 -2.18 -18.72
C GLY A 187 10.10 -1.20 -17.55
N MET A 188 9.68 -1.65 -16.37
CA MET A 188 9.68 -0.78 -15.18
C MET A 188 11.10 -0.34 -14.85
N ILE A 189 11.24 0.91 -14.41
CA ILE A 189 12.49 1.40 -13.83
C ILE A 189 12.36 1.32 -12.33
N LEU A 190 13.24 0.56 -11.70
CA LEU A 190 13.34 0.46 -10.25
C LEU A 190 14.56 1.25 -9.77
N GLU A 191 14.38 2.00 -8.70
CA GLU A 191 15.44 2.76 -8.03
C GLU A 191 15.51 2.36 -6.56
N LEU A 192 16.72 2.23 -6.01
CA LEU A 192 16.92 1.94 -4.60
C LEU A 192 16.40 3.12 -3.77
N GLY A 193 15.52 2.81 -2.82
CA GLY A 193 15.08 3.72 -1.78
C GLY A 193 15.90 3.58 -0.51
N GLU A 194 15.83 4.57 0.35
CA GLU A 194 16.44 4.55 1.67
C GLU A 194 15.49 5.16 2.70
N ALA A 195 15.30 4.45 3.82
CA ALA A 195 14.51 4.94 4.94
C ALA A 195 15.32 5.92 5.81
N SER A 196 14.64 6.95 6.27
CA SER A 196 15.04 7.72 7.44
C SER A 196 13.93 7.65 8.47
N VAL A 197 14.22 7.16 9.67
CA VAL A 197 13.17 7.00 10.71
C VAL A 197 12.44 8.33 10.96
N ASN A 198 13.16 9.44 11.07
CA ASN A 198 12.54 10.77 11.19
C ASN A 198 11.70 11.13 9.94
N GLY A 199 12.19 10.80 8.74
CA GLY A 199 11.46 11.02 7.50
C GLY A 199 10.18 10.20 7.42
N LEU A 200 10.21 8.94 7.85
CA LEU A 200 9.02 8.09 7.90
C LEU A 200 7.97 8.59 8.91
N ILE A 201 8.40 9.10 10.07
CA ILE A 201 7.50 9.72 11.06
C ILE A 201 6.85 10.97 10.46
N ALA A 202 7.66 11.91 9.97
CA ALA A 202 7.18 13.15 9.37
C ALA A 202 6.25 12.91 8.17
N GLU A 203 6.50 11.85 7.37
CA GLU A 203 5.62 11.52 6.24
C GLU A 203 4.24 11.04 6.68
N ALA A 204 4.08 10.47 7.88
CA ALA A 204 2.76 10.14 8.41
C ALA A 204 1.94 11.41 8.66
N GLY A 205 2.53 12.43 9.28
CA GLY A 205 1.91 13.74 9.42
C GLY A 205 1.60 14.39 8.07
N ASN A 206 2.58 14.36 7.16
CA ASN A 206 2.43 14.93 5.82
C ASN A 206 1.32 14.25 4.99
N ALA A 207 1.15 12.92 5.09
CA ALA A 207 0.06 12.19 4.44
C ALA A 207 -1.31 12.69 4.93
N VAL A 208 -1.49 12.78 6.23
CA VAL A 208 -2.75 13.27 6.82
C VAL A 208 -2.97 14.76 6.52
N TYR A 209 -1.93 15.59 6.57
CA TYR A 209 -2.01 17.00 6.17
C TYR A 209 -2.48 17.15 4.71
N LYS A 210 -1.86 16.44 3.78
CA LYS A 210 -2.27 16.45 2.36
C LYS A 210 -3.72 16.03 2.17
N ALA A 211 -4.14 14.97 2.86
CA ALA A 211 -5.53 14.52 2.83
C ALA A 211 -6.48 15.58 3.42
N ALA A 212 -6.10 16.24 4.52
CA ALA A 212 -6.91 17.27 5.16
C ALA A 212 -7.14 18.49 4.27
N LEU A 213 -6.24 18.80 3.33
CA LEU A 213 -6.45 19.88 2.35
C LEU A 213 -7.67 19.68 1.45
N GLY A 214 -8.13 18.42 1.28
CA GLY A 214 -9.33 18.10 0.50
C GLY A 214 -10.65 18.40 1.22
N VAL A 215 -10.61 18.74 2.51
CA VAL A 215 -11.78 19.04 3.33
C VAL A 215 -11.59 20.37 4.08
N GLY A 216 -12.68 21.13 4.26
CA GLY A 216 -12.59 22.40 4.96
C GLY A 216 -12.37 22.27 6.46
N GLN A 217 -12.96 21.25 7.08
CA GLN A 217 -12.85 20.96 8.51
C GLN A 217 -12.82 19.44 8.73
N PRO A 218 -11.67 18.88 9.09
CA PRO A 218 -11.53 17.46 9.40
C PRO A 218 -12.41 17.05 10.59
N LYS A 219 -13.17 15.97 10.44
CA LYS A 219 -14.03 15.39 11.50
C LYS A 219 -13.63 13.96 11.88
N GLY A 220 -12.85 13.30 11.04
CA GLY A 220 -12.35 11.96 11.29
C GLY A 220 -11.25 11.58 10.32
N ILE A 221 -10.35 10.71 10.76
CA ILE A 221 -9.19 10.24 9.99
C ILE A 221 -9.13 8.73 10.03
N LEU A 222 -8.95 8.12 8.88
CA LEU A 222 -8.60 6.72 8.71
C LEU A 222 -7.22 6.64 8.08
N LEU A 223 -6.30 5.87 8.69
CA LEU A 223 -4.93 5.71 8.22
C LEU A 223 -4.58 4.22 8.12
N ALA A 224 -4.39 3.72 6.91
CA ALA A 224 -3.71 2.46 6.68
C ALA A 224 -2.19 2.73 6.66
N HIS A 225 -1.46 2.07 7.54
CA HIS A 225 -0.01 2.21 7.71
C HIS A 225 0.65 0.87 7.45
N CYS A 226 1.61 0.80 6.55
CA CYS A 226 2.28 -0.46 6.24
C CYS A 226 2.97 -1.09 7.45
N GLY A 227 2.76 -2.39 7.65
CA GLY A 227 3.46 -3.17 8.68
C GLY A 227 4.97 -3.17 8.48
N GLY A 228 5.45 -3.18 7.23
CA GLY A 228 6.88 -3.05 6.93
C GLY A 228 7.46 -1.70 7.38
N ARG A 229 6.69 -0.62 7.28
CA ARG A 229 7.11 0.68 7.84
C ARG A 229 7.18 0.64 9.37
N ALA A 230 6.27 -0.11 10.02
CA ALA A 230 6.34 -0.32 11.47
C ALA A 230 7.63 -1.04 11.87
N ILE A 231 8.06 -2.05 11.10
CA ILE A 231 9.35 -2.71 11.27
C ILE A 231 10.50 -1.70 11.08
N ALA A 232 10.47 -0.87 10.05
CA ALA A 232 11.49 0.14 9.79
C ALA A 232 11.60 1.19 10.91
N LEU A 233 10.49 1.54 11.55
CA LEU A 233 10.42 2.48 12.67
C LEU A 233 10.84 1.87 14.00
N GLY A 234 10.66 0.56 14.17
CA GLY A 234 10.89 -0.10 15.46
C GLY A 234 10.06 0.51 16.58
N ASP A 235 10.64 0.68 17.76
CA ASP A 235 9.96 1.27 18.92
C ASP A 235 9.45 2.70 18.68
N ARG A 236 10.03 3.41 17.72
CA ARG A 236 9.64 4.78 17.40
C ARG A 236 8.31 4.89 16.63
N ILE A 237 7.68 3.76 16.26
CA ILE A 237 6.29 3.76 15.75
C ILE A 237 5.33 4.46 16.72
N ARG A 238 5.63 4.45 18.02
CA ARG A 238 4.86 5.12 19.07
C ARG A 238 4.84 6.64 18.97
N GLU A 239 5.71 7.24 18.16
CA GLU A 239 5.75 8.67 17.89
C GLU A 239 4.70 9.09 16.84
N ILE A 240 4.19 8.15 16.04
CA ILE A 240 3.20 8.45 14.98
C ILE A 240 1.94 9.15 15.52
N PRO A 241 1.28 8.68 16.58
CA PRO A 241 0.09 9.37 17.11
C PRO A 241 0.36 10.83 17.49
N ALA A 242 1.50 11.12 18.12
CA ALA A 242 1.89 12.48 18.50
C ALA A 242 2.16 13.37 17.27
N GLU A 243 2.80 12.82 16.24
CA GLU A 243 3.02 13.52 14.96
C GLU A 243 1.70 13.87 14.28
N LEU A 244 0.74 12.94 14.28
CA LEU A 244 -0.59 13.16 13.69
C LEU A 244 -1.37 14.22 14.47
N GLU A 245 -1.37 14.16 15.82
CA GLU A 245 -2.00 15.16 16.68
C GLU A 245 -1.38 16.56 16.47
N HIS A 246 -0.05 16.62 16.36
CA HIS A 246 0.65 17.88 16.05
C HIS A 246 0.20 18.47 14.70
N THR A 247 -0.04 17.60 13.70
CA THR A 247 -0.34 18.00 12.32
C THR A 247 -1.78 18.50 12.15
N VAL A 248 -2.77 17.80 12.73
CA VAL A 248 -4.21 18.05 12.49
C VAL A 248 -5.00 18.36 13.75
N GLY A 249 -4.35 18.43 14.89
CA GLY A 249 -5.00 18.69 16.18
C GLY A 249 -5.79 17.47 16.69
N ASN A 250 -6.69 17.71 17.61
CA ASN A 250 -7.47 16.66 18.28
C ASN A 250 -8.68 16.20 17.40
N VAL A 251 -8.37 15.63 16.25
CA VAL A 251 -9.37 15.00 15.34
C VAL A 251 -9.43 13.49 15.64
N PRO A 252 -10.64 12.90 15.77
CA PRO A 252 -10.77 11.45 15.94
C PRO A 252 -10.02 10.68 14.84
N LEU A 253 -9.14 9.76 15.23
CA LEU A 253 -8.31 9.01 14.32
C LEU A 253 -8.36 7.51 14.61
N ILE A 254 -8.48 6.71 13.54
CA ILE A 254 -8.29 5.27 13.58
C ILE A 254 -7.16 4.94 12.60
N GLY A 255 -6.09 4.31 13.11
CA GLY A 255 -5.01 3.74 12.31
C GLY A 255 -4.97 2.23 12.45
N TYR A 256 -4.59 1.53 11.38
CA TYR A 256 -4.35 0.09 11.40
C TYR A 256 -3.12 -0.24 10.56
N LEU A 257 -2.47 -1.37 10.90
CA LEU A 257 -1.37 -1.89 10.11
C LEU A 257 -1.91 -2.73 8.94
N ALA A 258 -1.30 -2.57 7.77
CA ALA A 258 -1.65 -3.29 6.55
C ALA A 258 -0.43 -3.97 5.93
N PHE A 259 -0.65 -5.00 5.12
CA PHE A 259 0.37 -5.60 4.27
C PHE A 259 0.14 -5.22 2.81
N GLY A 260 0.68 -4.05 2.44
CA GLY A 260 0.42 -3.37 1.19
C GLY A 260 -0.84 -2.51 1.25
N GLU A 261 -0.71 -1.31 0.75
CA GLU A 261 -1.75 -0.29 0.81
C GLU A 261 -2.35 -0.05 -0.57
N GLN A 262 -3.63 0.33 -0.57
CA GLN A 262 -4.34 0.79 -1.75
C GLN A 262 -4.59 2.29 -1.63
N GLY A 263 -4.32 3.02 -2.70
CA GLY A 263 -4.54 4.46 -2.70
C GLY A 263 -4.56 5.09 -4.09
N CYS A 264 -4.94 6.34 -4.13
CA CYS A 264 -4.86 7.18 -5.32
C CYS A 264 -3.95 8.36 -5.02
N SER A 265 -2.89 8.52 -5.82
CA SER A 265 -2.07 9.75 -5.81
C SER A 265 -2.52 10.70 -6.92
N VAL A 266 -3.09 10.15 -7.99
CA VAL A 266 -3.71 10.88 -9.10
C VAL A 266 -5.17 10.47 -9.16
N VAL A 267 -6.05 11.44 -9.39
CA VAL A 267 -7.50 11.20 -9.42
C VAL A 267 -7.85 10.11 -10.43
N GLY A 268 -8.52 9.08 -9.94
CA GLY A 268 -9.07 8.01 -10.77
C GLY A 268 -8.15 6.86 -11.09
N ILE A 269 -6.91 6.85 -10.62
CA ILE A 269 -5.98 5.74 -10.84
C ILE A 269 -5.64 5.07 -9.50
N PRO A 270 -6.42 4.06 -9.07
CA PRO A 270 -6.10 3.32 -7.87
C PRO A 270 -4.85 2.47 -8.10
N THR A 271 -3.96 2.49 -7.13
CA THR A 271 -2.67 1.78 -7.17
C THR A 271 -2.47 1.00 -5.88
N HIS A 272 -1.94 -0.22 -6.01
CA HIS A 272 -1.40 -0.98 -4.91
C HIS A 272 0.10 -0.73 -4.82
N ALA A 273 0.60 -0.50 -3.61
CA ALA A 273 2.03 -0.38 -3.33
C ALA A 273 2.33 -0.84 -1.90
N ASP A 274 3.57 -1.24 -1.69
CA ASP A 274 4.06 -1.65 -0.38
C ASP A 274 4.65 -0.46 0.39
N LEU A 275 4.90 -0.65 1.67
CA LEU A 275 5.64 0.31 2.52
C LEU A 275 5.10 1.75 2.43
N SER A 276 3.81 1.87 2.27
CA SER A 276 3.11 3.13 2.01
C SER A 276 2.22 3.55 3.19
N LEU A 277 1.59 4.69 3.01
CA LEU A 277 0.55 5.25 3.85
C LEU A 277 -0.64 5.57 2.96
N SER A 278 -1.83 5.11 3.33
CA SER A 278 -3.08 5.47 2.68
C SER A 278 -3.97 6.17 3.69
N ALA A 279 -4.20 7.45 3.50
CA ALA A 279 -4.95 8.31 4.43
C ALA A 279 -6.27 8.76 3.82
N LEU A 280 -7.34 8.69 4.61
CA LEU A 280 -8.65 9.25 4.32
C LEU A 280 -9.04 10.20 5.43
N VAL A 281 -9.41 11.42 5.07
CA VAL A 281 -9.94 12.43 5.98
C VAL A 281 -11.39 12.71 5.62
N LEU A 282 -12.27 12.61 6.62
CA LEU A 282 -13.69 12.91 6.52
C LEU A 282 -13.93 14.37 6.91
N GLY A 283 -14.78 15.08 6.16
CA GLY A 283 -15.16 16.46 6.39
C GLY A 283 -16.57 16.66 6.95
#